data_1cb31dd1634a5d3de288ca7099ba8bc8
#
_entry.id   1cb31dd1634a5d3de288ca7099ba8bc8
#
_cell.length_a   1.000
_cell.length_b   1.000
_cell.length_c   1.000
_cell.angle_alpha   90.00
_cell.angle_beta   90.00
_cell.angle_gamma   90.00
#
_symmetry.space_group_name_H-M   'P 1'
#
loop_
_entity.id
_entity.type
_entity.pdbx_description
1 polymer ?
#
loop_
_entity_poly.entity_id
_entity_poly.type
_entity_poly.pdbx_seq_one_letter_code
_entity_poly.pdbx_strand_id
1 'polypeptide(L)'
;MRHQAAEGVIVACPDARPPAYQAVVGLARAELLHSFRTAFYYDAEGLLAELGRRVAPARFARWQRTLVRRHDPEIPRRRVRSAWSYDLAIQLENRSAAGGRAMRGRIARWRTRRFDRGLARALARARPGAALVFSDVGSQYALPRCRELGIPTILSMVHGDVREEQAVLAREEYAAPDFFRIYLGDGALDREELAWLHERRLRDLELADCILVPSHHIAETLAHHGTSRDKIRVIPYAADTHRFRPDAAKRHGTTCTFLFAGGITQRKGIKYLLEAWRRVRRPGLRLQLLGPLPSDLGPLVDYLGEVEHLGRVAHAEMPSRMAAADVFVFPSLFEGSAVVTYEALACGLPSIVTPAAGSVVNDGIEGFVVPAGDVDRLAEVMSRLGEDPGLRGRMAVAARARAEAFDWPRYHAAVAEVARQLIR
;
A
#
# COMPACT_ATOMS: atom_id res chain seq x y z
N MET A 1 -26.38 -3.58 -35.46
CA MET A 1 -26.67 -2.61 -34.39
C MET A 1 -25.39 -2.42 -33.60
N ARG A 2 -24.72 -1.25 -33.70
CA ARG A 2 -23.60 -0.91 -32.82
C ARG A 2 -24.19 -0.69 -31.43
N HIS A 3 -23.94 -1.61 -30.48
CA HIS A 3 -24.23 -1.33 -29.07
C HIS A 3 -23.42 -0.09 -28.69
N GLN A 4 -24.09 1.01 -28.35
CA GLN A 4 -23.41 2.13 -27.71
C GLN A 4 -22.66 1.56 -26.48
N ALA A 5 -21.32 1.70 -26.50
CA ALA A 5 -20.54 1.35 -25.33
C ALA A 5 -21.09 2.15 -24.14
N ALA A 6 -21.34 1.50 -23.02
CA ALA A 6 -21.80 2.21 -21.83
C ALA A 6 -20.66 3.13 -21.39
N GLU A 7 -20.92 4.42 -21.34
CA GLU A 7 -19.95 5.41 -20.85
C GLU A 7 -19.49 5.04 -19.44
N GLY A 8 -18.18 5.20 -19.17
CA GLY A 8 -17.57 5.07 -17.84
C GLY A 8 -16.73 3.83 -17.62
N VAL A 9 -16.18 3.73 -16.41
CA VAL A 9 -15.17 2.76 -15.99
C VAL A 9 -15.75 1.78 -14.99
N ILE A 10 -15.56 0.49 -15.22
CA ILE A 10 -15.73 -0.52 -14.15
C ILE A 10 -14.41 -0.63 -13.39
N VAL A 11 -14.45 -0.35 -12.08
CA VAL A 11 -13.30 -0.53 -11.18
C VAL A 11 -13.44 -1.84 -10.42
N ALA A 12 -12.36 -2.61 -10.32
CA ALA A 12 -12.34 -3.89 -9.61
C ALA A 12 -11.18 -4.00 -8.63
N CYS A 13 -11.50 -4.07 -7.34
CA CYS A 13 -10.55 -4.35 -6.26
C CYS A 13 -11.29 -5.04 -5.11
N PRO A 14 -10.98 -6.33 -4.80
CA PRO A 14 -11.65 -7.03 -3.70
C PRO A 14 -11.19 -6.54 -2.31
N ASP A 15 -10.03 -5.93 -2.22
CA ASP A 15 -9.40 -5.54 -0.96
C ASP A 15 -9.77 -4.11 -0.55
N ALA A 16 -9.65 -3.80 0.74
CA ALA A 16 -9.85 -2.46 1.29
C ALA A 16 -8.56 -1.61 1.22
N ARG A 17 -7.94 -1.52 0.05
CA ARG A 17 -6.72 -0.73 -0.15
C ARG A 17 -7.08 0.74 -0.35
N PRO A 18 -6.47 1.67 0.42
CA PRO A 18 -6.79 3.10 0.27
C PRO A 18 -6.68 3.61 -1.17
N PRO A 19 -5.62 3.29 -1.95
CA PRO A 19 -5.53 3.78 -3.33
C PRO A 19 -6.67 3.32 -4.24
N ALA A 20 -7.26 2.14 -3.99
CA ALA A 20 -8.39 1.65 -4.77
C ALA A 20 -9.65 2.49 -4.52
N TYR A 21 -9.93 2.80 -3.25
CA TYR A 21 -11.07 3.64 -2.89
C TYR A 21 -10.87 5.06 -3.42
N GLN A 22 -9.66 5.60 -3.32
CA GLN A 22 -9.34 6.93 -3.86
C GLN A 22 -9.47 6.98 -5.40
N ALA A 23 -9.07 5.94 -6.12
CA ALA A 23 -9.31 5.86 -7.56
C ALA A 23 -10.81 5.85 -7.89
N VAL A 24 -11.62 5.13 -7.10
CA VAL A 24 -13.07 5.11 -7.26
C VAL A 24 -13.70 6.47 -6.96
N VAL A 25 -13.26 7.16 -5.91
CA VAL A 25 -13.69 8.54 -5.58
C VAL A 25 -13.36 9.47 -6.74
N GLY A 26 -12.13 9.43 -7.27
CA GLY A 26 -11.73 10.26 -8.40
C GLY A 26 -12.59 10.06 -9.64
N LEU A 27 -12.88 8.81 -9.98
CA LEU A 27 -13.76 8.48 -11.10
C LEU A 27 -15.23 8.86 -10.83
N ALA A 28 -15.69 8.76 -9.58
CA ALA A 28 -17.05 9.18 -9.20
C ALA A 28 -17.21 10.71 -9.31
N ARG A 29 -16.24 11.48 -8.80
CA ARG A 29 -16.21 12.95 -8.91
C ARG A 29 -16.15 13.43 -10.36
N ALA A 30 -15.45 12.68 -11.21
CA ALA A 30 -15.33 12.97 -12.64
C ALA A 30 -16.54 12.45 -13.47
N GLU A 31 -17.54 11.85 -12.84
CA GLU A 31 -18.72 11.20 -13.46
C GLU A 31 -18.39 10.02 -14.39
N LEU A 32 -17.16 9.50 -14.29
CA LEU A 32 -16.66 8.39 -15.09
C LEU A 32 -16.88 7.02 -14.45
N LEU A 33 -17.35 6.93 -13.20
CA LEU A 33 -17.56 5.65 -12.53
C LEU A 33 -18.80 4.96 -13.06
N HIS A 34 -18.65 3.85 -13.80
CA HIS A 34 -19.78 2.96 -14.13
C HIS A 34 -20.19 2.12 -12.91
N SER A 35 -19.24 1.36 -12.34
CA SER A 35 -19.47 0.60 -11.10
C SER A 35 -18.15 0.23 -10.41
N PHE A 36 -18.21 0.10 -9.09
CA PHE A 36 -17.13 -0.43 -8.26
C PHE A 36 -17.44 -1.84 -7.80
N ARG A 37 -16.58 -2.80 -8.16
CA ARG A 37 -16.69 -4.21 -7.78
C ARG A 37 -15.65 -4.53 -6.72
N THR A 38 -16.15 -4.85 -5.52
CA THR A 38 -15.30 -5.17 -4.36
C THR A 38 -15.82 -6.42 -3.66
N ALA A 39 -15.05 -6.96 -2.72
CA ALA A 39 -15.51 -8.10 -1.93
C ALA A 39 -16.67 -7.70 -1.01
N PHE A 40 -16.38 -6.87 -0.02
CA PHE A 40 -17.38 -6.32 0.89
C PHE A 40 -17.25 -4.79 0.92
N TYR A 41 -18.39 -4.12 0.88
CA TYR A 41 -18.48 -2.67 1.09
C TYR A 41 -19.35 -2.41 2.30
N TYR A 42 -18.82 -1.67 3.26
CA TYR A 42 -19.58 -1.31 4.47
C TYR A 42 -20.52 -0.17 4.15
N ASP A 43 -21.80 -0.40 4.37
CA ASP A 43 -22.84 0.61 4.26
C ASP A 43 -23.14 1.15 5.66
N ALA A 44 -22.60 2.31 5.99
CA ALA A 44 -22.70 2.91 7.32
C ALA A 44 -24.15 3.35 7.65
N GLU A 45 -24.96 3.64 6.64
CA GLU A 45 -26.35 4.08 6.76
C GLU A 45 -27.35 2.94 6.48
N GLY A 46 -26.85 1.78 6.09
CA GLY A 46 -27.68 0.63 5.75
C GLY A 46 -28.35 -0.03 6.96
N LEU A 47 -29.45 -0.73 6.71
CA LEU A 47 -30.27 -1.42 7.72
C LEU A 47 -29.45 -2.33 8.65
N LEU A 48 -28.43 -3.02 8.14
CA LEU A 48 -27.55 -3.89 8.95
C LEU A 48 -26.71 -3.10 9.95
N ALA A 49 -26.25 -1.91 9.56
CA ALA A 49 -25.49 -1.03 10.47
C ALA A 49 -26.41 -0.45 11.54
N GLU A 50 -27.64 -0.06 11.17
CA GLU A 50 -28.64 0.42 12.12
C GLU A 50 -29.06 -0.67 13.11
N LEU A 51 -29.34 -1.86 12.62
CA LEU A 51 -29.66 -3.02 13.49
C LEU A 51 -28.50 -3.35 14.43
N GLY A 52 -27.27 -3.36 13.93
CA GLY A 52 -26.07 -3.61 14.74
C GLY A 52 -25.91 -2.59 15.88
N ARG A 53 -26.14 -1.30 15.59
CA ARG A 53 -26.12 -0.22 16.59
C ARG A 53 -27.20 -0.40 17.66
N ARG A 54 -28.39 -0.91 17.29
CA ARG A 54 -29.51 -1.10 18.20
C ARG A 54 -29.38 -2.36 19.06
N VAL A 55 -28.97 -3.49 18.45
CA VAL A 55 -28.99 -4.82 19.11
C VAL A 55 -27.74 -5.07 19.93
N ALA A 56 -26.55 -4.64 19.48
CA ALA A 56 -25.29 -4.93 20.14
C ALA A 56 -24.30 -3.76 20.02
N PRO A 57 -24.57 -2.58 20.61
CA PRO A 57 -23.83 -1.35 20.35
C PRO A 57 -22.33 -1.47 20.63
N ALA A 58 -21.93 -2.09 21.73
CA ALA A 58 -20.51 -2.23 22.10
C ALA A 58 -19.73 -3.20 21.16
N ARG A 59 -20.36 -4.32 20.76
CA ARG A 59 -19.77 -5.25 19.78
C ARG A 59 -19.72 -4.61 18.40
N PHE A 60 -20.76 -3.91 18.02
CA PHE A 60 -20.86 -3.23 16.74
C PHE A 60 -19.83 -2.11 16.63
N ALA A 61 -19.62 -1.29 17.65
CA ALA A 61 -18.61 -0.25 17.69
C ALA A 61 -17.18 -0.81 17.50
N ARG A 62 -16.89 -2.01 18.02
CA ARG A 62 -15.62 -2.70 17.76
C ARG A 62 -15.49 -3.13 16.31
N TRP A 63 -16.55 -3.68 15.71
CA TRP A 63 -16.59 -4.08 14.31
C TRP A 63 -16.52 -2.87 13.37
N GLN A 64 -17.24 -1.82 13.68
CA GLN A 64 -17.27 -0.60 12.90
C GLN A 64 -15.88 0.00 12.69
N ARG A 65 -15.01 -0.04 13.70
CA ARG A 65 -13.61 0.41 13.58
C ARG A 65 -12.81 -0.31 12.49
N THR A 66 -13.14 -1.56 12.23
CA THR A 66 -12.53 -2.36 11.15
C THR A 66 -13.23 -2.15 9.82
N LEU A 67 -14.56 -2.03 9.83
CA LEU A 67 -15.40 -1.93 8.64
C LEU A 67 -15.32 -0.54 7.97
N VAL A 68 -15.05 0.52 8.73
CA VAL A 68 -14.89 1.90 8.21
C VAL A 68 -13.86 1.98 7.08
N ARG A 69 -12.83 1.15 7.12
CA ARG A 69 -11.84 1.07 6.02
C ARG A 69 -12.42 0.58 4.68
N ARG A 70 -13.63 0.02 4.70
CA ARG A 70 -14.36 -0.49 3.54
C ARG A 70 -15.55 0.41 3.16
N HIS A 71 -15.48 1.66 3.55
CA HIS A 71 -16.49 2.67 3.30
C HIS A 71 -15.82 3.99 2.91
N ASP A 72 -16.42 4.66 1.94
CA ASP A 72 -16.09 6.04 1.62
C ASP A 72 -17.40 6.75 1.25
N PRO A 73 -17.76 7.86 1.92
CA PRO A 73 -19.04 8.54 1.71
C PRO A 73 -19.20 9.13 0.30
N GLU A 74 -18.09 9.38 -0.39
CA GLU A 74 -18.11 9.93 -1.75
C GLU A 74 -18.37 8.86 -2.83
N ILE A 75 -18.31 7.57 -2.48
CA ILE A 75 -18.63 6.51 -3.43
C ILE A 75 -20.13 6.25 -3.47
N PRO A 76 -20.81 6.55 -4.59
CA PRO A 76 -22.26 6.35 -4.69
C PRO A 76 -22.64 4.88 -4.48
N ARG A 77 -23.38 4.59 -3.41
CA ARG A 77 -23.77 3.22 -3.03
C ARG A 77 -24.41 2.43 -4.17
N ARG A 78 -25.21 3.09 -5.00
CA ARG A 78 -25.86 2.49 -6.19
C ARG A 78 -24.87 1.95 -7.23
N ARG A 79 -23.65 2.48 -7.25
CA ARG A 79 -22.55 2.05 -8.15
C ARG A 79 -21.73 0.90 -7.58
N VAL A 80 -21.87 0.56 -6.30
CA VAL A 80 -21.11 -0.52 -5.65
C VAL A 80 -21.75 -1.88 -5.90
N ARG A 81 -20.93 -2.87 -6.21
CA ARG A 81 -21.29 -4.27 -6.41
C ARG A 81 -20.40 -5.17 -5.56
N SER A 82 -20.93 -5.63 -4.44
CA SER A 82 -20.19 -6.48 -3.49
C SER A 82 -20.25 -7.96 -3.87
N ALA A 83 -19.12 -8.63 -3.73
CA ALA A 83 -18.97 -10.08 -3.87
C ALA A 83 -18.73 -10.72 -2.49
N TRP A 84 -19.69 -10.61 -1.59
CA TRP A 84 -19.59 -11.03 -0.17
C TRP A 84 -19.08 -12.48 0.03
N SER A 85 -19.27 -13.36 -0.95
CA SER A 85 -18.71 -14.72 -0.93
C SER A 85 -17.19 -14.74 -0.90
N TYR A 86 -16.53 -13.67 -1.33
CA TYR A 86 -15.08 -13.53 -1.25
C TYR A 86 -14.60 -13.35 0.21
N ASP A 87 -15.29 -12.50 0.98
CA ASP A 87 -14.97 -12.31 2.39
C ASP A 87 -15.32 -13.53 3.24
N LEU A 88 -16.42 -14.23 2.92
CA LEU A 88 -16.74 -15.49 3.56
C LEU A 88 -15.62 -16.52 3.34
N ALA A 89 -15.06 -16.58 2.14
CA ALA A 89 -13.93 -17.46 1.83
C ALA A 89 -12.67 -17.07 2.64
N ILE A 90 -12.38 -15.77 2.81
CA ILE A 90 -11.28 -15.31 3.69
C ILE A 90 -11.50 -15.78 5.14
N GLN A 91 -12.72 -15.69 5.66
CA GLN A 91 -13.00 -16.17 7.01
C GLN A 91 -12.84 -17.69 7.15
N LEU A 92 -13.23 -18.45 6.13
CA LEU A 92 -13.01 -19.90 6.06
C LEU A 92 -11.52 -20.23 5.98
N GLU A 93 -10.76 -19.48 5.17
CA GLU A 93 -9.30 -19.60 5.06
C GLU A 93 -8.62 -19.37 6.41
N ASN A 94 -9.01 -18.31 7.14
CA ASN A 94 -8.47 -18.01 8.47
C ASN A 94 -8.85 -19.05 9.52
N ARG A 95 -10.04 -19.62 9.44
CA ARG A 95 -10.50 -20.68 10.36
C ARG A 95 -9.89 -22.04 10.03
N SER A 96 -9.52 -22.30 8.79
CA SER A 96 -8.87 -23.53 8.36
C SER A 96 -7.38 -23.57 8.71
N ALA A 97 -6.92 -22.75 9.63
CA ALA A 97 -5.55 -22.80 10.16
C ALA A 97 -5.15 -24.20 10.65
N ALA A 98 -6.10 -25.00 11.15
CA ALA A 98 -5.95 -26.40 11.50
C ALA A 98 -5.91 -27.35 10.28
N GLY A 99 -6.40 -26.94 9.11
CA GLY A 99 -6.52 -27.74 7.89
C GLY A 99 -5.30 -27.77 6.97
N GLY A 100 -4.19 -27.15 7.40
CA GLY A 100 -2.93 -27.12 6.66
C GLY A 100 -2.85 -26.06 5.55
N ARG A 101 -1.60 -25.78 5.10
CA ARG A 101 -1.27 -24.74 4.11
C ARG A 101 -1.94 -24.98 2.75
N ALA A 102 -1.97 -26.26 2.30
CA ALA A 102 -2.56 -26.64 1.01
C ALA A 102 -4.06 -26.27 0.90
N MET A 103 -4.84 -26.45 1.96
CA MET A 103 -6.26 -26.09 1.97
C MET A 103 -6.44 -24.58 1.87
N ARG A 104 -5.65 -23.79 2.60
CA ARG A 104 -5.68 -22.32 2.53
C ARG A 104 -5.38 -21.82 1.13
N GLY A 105 -4.31 -22.30 0.50
CA GLY A 105 -3.96 -21.95 -0.89
C GLY A 105 -5.07 -22.33 -1.88
N ARG A 106 -5.74 -23.47 -1.72
CA ARG A 106 -6.89 -23.85 -2.56
C ARG A 106 -8.07 -22.89 -2.42
N ILE A 107 -8.40 -22.48 -1.19
CA ILE A 107 -9.49 -21.52 -0.92
C ILE A 107 -9.13 -20.16 -1.51
N ALA A 108 -7.89 -19.67 -1.32
CA ALA A 108 -7.41 -18.41 -1.87
C ALA A 108 -7.50 -18.39 -3.39
N ARG A 109 -7.03 -19.43 -4.06
CA ARG A 109 -7.12 -19.57 -5.53
C ARG A 109 -8.57 -19.64 -6.01
N TRP A 110 -9.44 -20.38 -5.30
CA TRP A 110 -10.87 -20.48 -5.64
C TRP A 110 -11.58 -19.13 -5.54
N ARG A 111 -11.41 -18.37 -4.42
CA ARG A 111 -12.06 -17.07 -4.24
C ARG A 111 -11.61 -16.05 -5.29
N THR A 112 -10.30 -16.04 -5.62
CA THR A 112 -9.74 -15.15 -6.63
C THR A 112 -10.31 -15.46 -8.01
N ARG A 113 -10.32 -16.74 -8.43
CA ARG A 113 -10.91 -17.18 -9.70
C ARG A 113 -12.40 -16.87 -9.79
N ARG A 114 -13.14 -17.02 -8.68
CA ARG A 114 -14.57 -16.72 -8.64
C ARG A 114 -14.84 -15.22 -8.83
N PHE A 115 -14.04 -14.36 -8.18
CA PHE A 115 -14.14 -12.91 -8.35
C PHE A 115 -13.84 -12.50 -9.79
N ASP A 116 -12.74 -12.98 -10.35
CA ASP A 116 -12.29 -12.73 -11.71
C ASP A 116 -13.34 -13.14 -12.76
N ARG A 117 -13.92 -14.36 -12.63
CA ARG A 117 -15.05 -14.79 -13.49
C ARG A 117 -16.28 -13.90 -13.36
N GLY A 118 -16.57 -13.46 -12.14
CA GLY A 118 -17.68 -12.54 -11.88
C GLY A 118 -17.46 -11.17 -12.54
N LEU A 119 -16.22 -10.70 -12.52
CA LEU A 119 -15.80 -9.47 -13.21
C LEU A 119 -15.91 -9.63 -14.73
N ALA A 120 -15.39 -10.72 -15.30
CA ALA A 120 -15.47 -11.00 -16.74
C ALA A 120 -16.93 -10.99 -17.26
N ARG A 121 -17.86 -11.62 -16.51
CA ARG A 121 -19.29 -11.61 -16.85
C ARG A 121 -19.89 -10.19 -16.80
N ALA A 122 -19.48 -9.39 -15.82
CA ALA A 122 -19.96 -8.02 -15.70
C ALA A 122 -19.47 -7.13 -16.85
N LEU A 123 -18.20 -7.26 -17.23
CA LEU A 123 -17.61 -6.57 -18.37
C LEU A 123 -18.31 -6.94 -19.68
N ALA A 124 -18.60 -8.23 -19.88
CA ALA A 124 -19.31 -8.71 -21.06
C ALA A 124 -20.76 -8.15 -21.15
N ARG A 125 -21.43 -7.98 -20.03
CA ARG A 125 -22.81 -7.45 -19.99
C ARG A 125 -22.87 -5.95 -20.15
N ALA A 126 -22.00 -5.22 -19.42
CA ALA A 126 -22.05 -3.77 -19.34
C ALA A 126 -21.37 -3.09 -20.52
N ARG A 127 -20.37 -3.72 -21.14
CA ARG A 127 -19.55 -3.12 -22.21
C ARG A 127 -19.10 -1.70 -21.86
N PRO A 128 -18.38 -1.49 -20.71
CA PRO A 128 -17.98 -0.16 -20.27
C PRO A 128 -16.96 0.45 -21.24
N GLY A 129 -16.77 1.78 -21.15
CA GLY A 129 -15.75 2.48 -21.90
C GLY A 129 -14.32 2.05 -21.57
N ALA A 130 -14.08 1.65 -20.29
CA ALA A 130 -12.81 1.06 -19.86
C ALA A 130 -12.99 0.19 -18.61
N ALA A 131 -11.98 -0.64 -18.29
CA ALA A 131 -11.88 -1.41 -17.06
C ALA A 131 -10.62 -1.02 -16.30
N LEU A 132 -10.75 -0.57 -15.04
CA LEU A 132 -9.64 -0.36 -14.12
C LEU A 132 -9.58 -1.53 -13.14
N VAL A 133 -8.53 -2.33 -13.25
CA VAL A 133 -8.35 -3.56 -12.47
C VAL A 133 -7.09 -3.41 -11.61
N PHE A 134 -7.22 -3.68 -10.32
CA PHE A 134 -6.04 -3.73 -9.46
C PHE A 134 -5.30 -5.05 -9.66
N SER A 135 -3.99 -5.05 -9.51
CA SER A 135 -3.14 -6.23 -9.69
C SER A 135 -3.63 -7.42 -8.85
N ASP A 136 -3.37 -8.63 -9.32
CA ASP A 136 -3.79 -9.91 -8.76
C ASP A 136 -5.29 -10.26 -8.96
N VAL A 137 -6.05 -9.44 -9.69
CA VAL A 137 -7.52 -9.57 -9.75
C VAL A 137 -8.03 -10.16 -11.05
N GLY A 138 -7.54 -9.71 -12.22
CA GLY A 138 -8.18 -9.91 -13.51
C GLY A 138 -7.48 -10.80 -14.53
N SER A 139 -6.32 -11.35 -14.23
CA SER A 139 -5.41 -11.98 -15.19
C SER A 139 -5.95 -13.20 -15.92
N GLN A 140 -6.86 -13.98 -15.31
CA GLN A 140 -7.28 -15.25 -15.86
C GLN A 140 -8.54 -15.17 -16.75
N TYR A 141 -9.48 -14.30 -16.42
CA TYR A 141 -10.78 -14.20 -17.10
C TYR A 141 -11.14 -12.79 -17.54
N ALA A 142 -10.96 -11.78 -16.67
CA ALA A 142 -11.44 -10.43 -16.94
C ALA A 142 -10.62 -9.69 -18.00
N LEU A 143 -9.29 -9.66 -17.86
CA LEU A 143 -8.42 -9.00 -18.83
C LEU A 143 -8.44 -9.69 -20.21
N PRO A 144 -8.38 -11.04 -20.33
CA PRO A 144 -8.60 -11.71 -21.60
C PRO A 144 -9.97 -11.35 -22.22
N ARG A 145 -11.01 -11.29 -21.38
CA ARG A 145 -12.34 -10.92 -21.85
C ARG A 145 -12.43 -9.48 -22.34
N CYS A 146 -11.72 -8.55 -21.68
CA CYS A 146 -11.61 -7.17 -22.18
C CYS A 146 -10.98 -7.13 -23.58
N ARG A 147 -9.87 -7.84 -23.78
CA ARG A 147 -9.19 -7.93 -25.09
C ARG A 147 -10.11 -8.47 -26.19
N GLU A 148 -10.88 -9.56 -25.91
CA GLU A 148 -11.87 -10.11 -26.85
C GLU A 148 -12.98 -9.13 -27.21
N LEU A 149 -13.35 -8.26 -26.27
CA LEU A 149 -14.46 -7.33 -26.41
C LEU A 149 -14.03 -5.93 -26.90
N GLY A 150 -12.72 -5.69 -27.03
CA GLY A 150 -12.16 -4.37 -27.35
C GLY A 150 -12.39 -3.33 -26.25
N ILE A 151 -12.48 -3.76 -24.97
CA ILE A 151 -12.61 -2.89 -23.82
C ILE A 151 -11.21 -2.48 -23.36
N PRO A 152 -10.84 -1.19 -23.39
CA PRO A 152 -9.55 -0.73 -22.89
C PRO A 152 -9.34 -1.07 -21.41
N THR A 153 -8.11 -1.43 -21.05
CA THR A 153 -7.77 -1.89 -19.71
C THR A 153 -6.72 -1.02 -19.05
N ILE A 154 -6.97 -0.68 -17.79
CA ILE A 154 -6.06 0.01 -16.89
C ILE A 154 -5.71 -0.94 -15.77
N LEU A 155 -4.45 -1.35 -15.68
CA LEU A 155 -3.93 -2.10 -14.55
C LEU A 155 -3.37 -1.14 -13.50
N SER A 156 -3.92 -1.12 -12.30
CA SER A 156 -3.32 -0.38 -11.17
C SER A 156 -2.43 -1.31 -10.36
N MET A 157 -1.12 -1.12 -10.46
CA MET A 157 -0.16 -1.86 -9.65
C MET A 157 -0.03 -1.25 -8.27
N VAL A 158 -0.07 -2.09 -7.25
CA VAL A 158 0.08 -1.71 -5.84
C VAL A 158 1.34 -2.32 -5.19
N HIS A 159 2.09 -3.08 -5.95
CA HIS A 159 3.36 -3.72 -5.57
C HIS A 159 4.40 -3.47 -6.66
N GLY A 160 5.66 -3.72 -6.35
CA GLY A 160 6.74 -3.66 -7.32
C GLY A 160 6.72 -4.81 -8.34
N ASP A 161 7.68 -4.81 -9.26
CA ASP A 161 7.85 -5.88 -10.23
C ASP A 161 8.18 -7.20 -9.53
N VAL A 162 7.53 -8.28 -9.93
CA VAL A 162 7.73 -9.61 -9.31
C VAL A 162 9.12 -10.17 -9.51
N ARG A 163 9.81 -9.77 -10.58
CA ARG A 163 11.19 -10.20 -10.86
C ARG A 163 12.16 -9.54 -9.90
N GLU A 164 11.92 -8.29 -9.54
CA GLU A 164 12.64 -7.60 -8.48
C GLU A 164 12.35 -8.22 -7.10
N GLU A 165 11.08 -8.59 -6.84
CA GLU A 165 10.71 -9.29 -5.60
C GLU A 165 11.47 -10.60 -5.46
N GLN A 166 11.57 -11.39 -6.53
CA GLN A 166 12.34 -12.63 -6.54
C GLN A 166 13.83 -12.41 -6.28
N ALA A 167 14.42 -11.37 -6.89
CA ALA A 167 15.82 -11.01 -6.66
C ALA A 167 16.06 -10.58 -5.20
N VAL A 168 15.16 -9.78 -4.63
CA VAL A 168 15.24 -9.38 -3.22
C VAL A 168 15.11 -10.59 -2.30
N LEU A 169 14.14 -11.49 -2.56
CA LEU A 169 13.95 -12.70 -1.76
C LEU A 169 15.20 -13.59 -1.75
N ALA A 170 15.79 -13.84 -2.93
CA ALA A 170 17.00 -14.66 -3.06
C ALA A 170 18.18 -14.04 -2.31
N ARG A 171 18.36 -12.72 -2.42
CA ARG A 171 19.41 -11.99 -1.70
C ARG A 171 19.22 -12.08 -0.19
N GLU A 172 18.01 -11.84 0.31
CA GLU A 172 17.74 -11.82 1.75
C GLU A 172 17.80 -13.20 2.37
N GLU A 173 17.37 -14.24 1.65
CA GLU A 173 17.50 -15.64 2.11
C GLU A 173 18.97 -16.02 2.34
N TYR A 174 19.89 -15.50 1.51
CA TYR A 174 21.32 -15.73 1.64
C TYR A 174 21.99 -14.82 2.67
N ALA A 175 21.73 -13.50 2.59
CA ALA A 175 22.47 -12.50 3.37
C ALA A 175 21.91 -12.31 4.80
N ALA A 176 20.65 -12.70 5.04
CA ALA A 176 19.97 -12.47 6.31
C ALA A 176 19.02 -13.63 6.66
N PRO A 177 19.47 -14.89 6.73
CA PRO A 177 18.61 -16.07 6.87
C PRO A 177 17.73 -16.01 8.13
N ASP A 178 18.23 -15.50 9.25
CA ASP A 178 17.46 -15.37 10.48
C ASP A 178 16.32 -14.35 10.32
N PHE A 179 16.59 -13.20 9.74
CA PHE A 179 15.58 -12.18 9.46
C PHE A 179 14.64 -12.56 8.30
N PHE A 180 15.10 -13.43 7.40
CA PHE A 180 14.26 -13.95 6.32
C PHE A 180 13.05 -14.72 6.84
N ARG A 181 13.15 -15.35 8.01
CA ARG A 181 12.02 -16.03 8.68
C ARG A 181 10.84 -15.08 8.96
N ILE A 182 11.11 -13.80 9.16
CA ILE A 182 10.12 -12.75 9.40
C ILE A 182 9.97 -11.80 8.19
N TYR A 183 10.29 -12.28 6.97
CA TYR A 183 10.24 -11.43 5.77
C TYR A 183 8.86 -10.81 5.55
N LEU A 184 7.79 -11.58 5.73
CA LEU A 184 6.39 -11.11 5.70
C LEU A 184 5.75 -10.99 7.09
N GLY A 185 6.53 -10.99 8.16
CA GLY A 185 6.03 -11.09 9.53
C GLY A 185 5.48 -12.49 9.79
N ASP A 186 4.21 -12.56 10.22
CA ASP A 186 3.53 -13.85 10.47
C ASP A 186 3.06 -14.53 9.17
N GLY A 187 3.20 -13.85 8.03
CA GLY A 187 2.89 -14.42 6.73
C GLY A 187 3.94 -15.46 6.31
N ALA A 188 3.53 -16.71 6.17
CA ALA A 188 4.41 -17.73 5.61
C ALA A 188 4.68 -17.46 4.13
N LEU A 189 5.95 -17.48 3.73
CA LEU A 189 6.35 -17.54 2.33
C LEU A 189 6.04 -18.96 1.83
N ASP A 190 4.86 -19.12 1.21
CA ASP A 190 4.53 -20.33 0.46
C ASP A 190 5.04 -20.14 -0.97
N ARG A 191 6.08 -20.90 -1.34
CA ARG A 191 6.73 -20.78 -2.66
C ARG A 191 5.77 -21.11 -3.80
N GLU A 192 4.85 -22.04 -3.62
CA GLU A 192 3.85 -22.41 -4.65
C GLU A 192 2.81 -21.30 -4.83
N GLU A 193 2.34 -20.71 -3.73
CA GLU A 193 1.42 -19.57 -3.78
C GLU A 193 2.09 -18.35 -4.39
N LEU A 194 3.35 -18.07 -4.01
CA LEU A 194 4.14 -16.97 -4.56
C LEU A 194 4.35 -17.14 -6.06
N ALA A 195 4.73 -18.33 -6.53
CA ALA A 195 4.91 -18.62 -7.95
C ALA A 195 3.60 -18.41 -8.74
N TRP A 196 2.47 -18.85 -8.17
CA TRP A 196 1.15 -18.63 -8.77
C TRP A 196 0.76 -17.15 -8.84
N LEU A 197 1.10 -16.36 -7.81
CA LEU A 197 0.88 -14.90 -7.83
C LEU A 197 1.78 -14.22 -8.85
N HIS A 198 3.05 -14.62 -8.94
CA HIS A 198 4.02 -14.07 -9.90
C HIS A 198 3.56 -14.30 -11.35
N GLU A 199 3.14 -15.52 -11.69
CA GLU A 199 2.60 -15.82 -13.01
C GLU A 199 1.41 -14.91 -13.36
N ARG A 200 0.49 -14.72 -12.41
CA ARG A 200 -0.67 -13.85 -12.61
C ARG A 200 -0.26 -12.40 -12.82
N ARG A 201 0.68 -11.89 -12.04
CA ARG A 201 1.17 -10.50 -12.15
C ARG A 201 1.86 -10.23 -13.47
N LEU A 202 2.69 -11.17 -13.94
CA LEU A 202 3.30 -11.07 -15.27
C LEU A 202 2.25 -11.05 -16.37
N ARG A 203 1.23 -11.90 -16.25
CA ARG A 203 0.12 -11.93 -17.20
C ARG A 203 -0.74 -10.66 -17.15
N ASP A 204 -0.95 -10.07 -15.97
CA ASP A 204 -1.62 -8.78 -15.83
C ASP A 204 -0.87 -7.70 -16.65
N LEU A 205 0.47 -7.63 -16.54
CA LEU A 205 1.30 -6.69 -17.29
C LEU A 205 1.22 -6.88 -18.81
N GLU A 206 1.22 -8.13 -19.26
CA GLU A 206 1.11 -8.48 -20.68
C GLU A 206 -0.24 -8.04 -21.28
N LEU A 207 -1.33 -8.27 -20.53
CA LEU A 207 -2.70 -8.07 -20.99
C LEU A 207 -3.18 -6.63 -20.90
N ALA A 208 -2.57 -5.80 -20.04
CA ALA A 208 -2.98 -4.43 -19.83
C ALA A 208 -2.60 -3.50 -20.99
N ASP A 209 -3.51 -2.59 -21.36
CA ASP A 209 -3.24 -1.53 -22.34
C ASP A 209 -2.53 -0.34 -21.70
N CYS A 210 -2.86 -0.02 -20.43
CA CYS A 210 -2.25 1.02 -19.63
C CYS A 210 -1.94 0.48 -18.22
N ILE A 211 -0.78 0.85 -17.66
CA ILE A 211 -0.32 0.41 -16.36
C ILE A 211 -0.08 1.63 -15.48
N LEU A 212 -0.91 1.79 -14.44
CA LEU A 212 -0.69 2.81 -13.41
C LEU A 212 0.26 2.26 -12.36
N VAL A 213 1.33 2.98 -12.12
CA VAL A 213 2.32 2.68 -11.08
C VAL A 213 2.42 3.83 -10.09
N PRO A 214 2.61 3.55 -8.79
CA PRO A 214 2.60 4.60 -7.78
C PRO A 214 3.96 5.28 -7.58
N SER A 215 5.02 4.86 -8.29
CA SER A 215 6.36 5.45 -8.14
C SER A 215 7.20 5.34 -9.41
N HIS A 216 8.15 6.25 -9.54
CA HIS A 216 9.14 6.21 -10.61
C HIS A 216 10.03 4.96 -10.51
N HIS A 217 10.36 4.52 -9.30
CA HIS A 217 11.13 3.29 -9.09
C HIS A 217 10.47 2.07 -9.76
N ILE A 218 9.15 1.91 -9.59
CA ILE A 218 8.43 0.81 -10.24
C ILE A 218 8.40 1.00 -11.76
N ALA A 219 8.21 2.23 -12.25
CA ALA A 219 8.22 2.50 -13.69
C ALA A 219 9.55 2.07 -14.33
N GLU A 220 10.68 2.40 -13.66
CA GLU A 220 12.02 2.04 -14.13
C GLU A 220 12.25 0.52 -14.06
N THR A 221 11.86 -0.15 -12.99
CA THR A 221 12.01 -1.61 -12.88
C THR A 221 11.17 -2.35 -13.93
N LEU A 222 9.94 -1.92 -14.17
CA LEU A 222 9.09 -2.49 -15.23
C LEU A 222 9.72 -2.29 -16.62
N ALA A 223 10.22 -1.09 -16.89
CA ALA A 223 10.87 -0.78 -18.17
C ALA A 223 12.18 -1.58 -18.34
N HIS A 224 12.97 -1.73 -17.28
CA HIS A 224 14.17 -2.57 -17.26
C HIS A 224 13.86 -4.02 -17.65
N HIS A 225 12.73 -4.53 -17.18
CA HIS A 225 12.25 -5.87 -17.49
C HIS A 225 11.41 -5.96 -18.79
N GLY A 226 11.46 -4.97 -19.67
CA GLY A 226 10.90 -5.02 -21.00
C GLY A 226 9.43 -4.59 -21.13
N THR A 227 8.81 -4.04 -20.08
CA THR A 227 7.49 -3.41 -20.23
C THR A 227 7.63 -2.09 -20.98
N SER A 228 6.84 -1.90 -22.06
CA SER A 228 6.89 -0.66 -22.85
C SER A 228 6.57 0.57 -21.99
N ARG A 229 7.44 1.58 -22.07
CA ARG A 229 7.24 2.86 -21.36
C ARG A 229 5.94 3.56 -21.75
N ASP A 230 5.48 3.38 -22.99
CA ASP A 230 4.24 3.97 -23.49
C ASP A 230 2.98 3.47 -22.76
N LYS A 231 3.05 2.26 -22.19
CA LYS A 231 1.97 1.73 -21.36
C LYS A 231 2.00 2.26 -19.93
N ILE A 232 3.14 2.76 -19.43
CA ILE A 232 3.34 3.10 -18.02
C ILE A 232 2.93 4.54 -17.75
N ARG A 233 2.13 4.74 -16.71
CA ARG A 233 1.75 6.07 -16.18
C ARG A 233 2.07 6.11 -14.70
N VAL A 234 2.92 7.04 -14.28
CA VAL A 234 3.26 7.22 -12.87
C VAL A 234 2.24 8.16 -12.24
N ILE A 235 1.50 7.65 -11.27
CA ILE A 235 0.56 8.43 -10.46
C ILE A 235 0.90 8.16 -9.00
N PRO A 236 1.72 9.01 -8.35
CA PRO A 236 2.08 8.86 -6.95
C PRO A 236 0.85 8.89 -6.05
N TYR A 237 0.93 8.18 -4.93
CA TYR A 237 -0.08 8.26 -3.89
C TYR A 237 -0.02 9.59 -3.17
N ALA A 238 -0.83 9.74 -2.14
CA ALA A 238 -0.99 10.96 -1.38
C ALA A 238 -1.23 10.66 0.10
N ALA A 239 -1.19 11.71 0.92
CA ALA A 239 -1.70 11.67 2.28
C ALA A 239 -2.84 12.70 2.46
N ASP A 240 -3.63 12.50 3.50
CA ASP A 240 -4.56 13.50 3.99
C ASP A 240 -3.79 14.56 4.79
N THR A 241 -3.39 15.63 4.13
CA THR A 241 -2.59 16.72 4.72
C THR A 241 -3.35 17.57 5.75
N HIS A 242 -4.67 17.49 5.81
CA HIS A 242 -5.47 18.10 6.87
C HIS A 242 -5.38 17.30 8.17
N ARG A 243 -5.35 16.00 8.04
CA ARG A 243 -5.27 15.08 9.16
C ARG A 243 -3.83 14.86 9.63
N PHE A 244 -2.90 14.64 8.71
CA PHE A 244 -1.47 14.53 8.97
C PHE A 244 -0.85 15.92 8.80
N ARG A 245 -0.40 16.50 9.91
CA ARG A 245 0.18 17.84 9.94
C ARG A 245 1.20 17.95 11.06
N PRO A 246 2.15 18.87 10.96
CA PRO A 246 3.08 19.16 12.04
C PRO A 246 2.34 19.56 13.32
N ASP A 247 2.88 19.18 14.46
CA ASP A 247 2.39 19.66 15.75
C ASP A 247 2.99 21.05 16.04
N ALA A 248 2.16 22.09 15.98
CA ALA A 248 2.58 23.45 16.25
C ALA A 248 3.03 23.67 17.71
N ALA A 249 2.61 22.81 18.64
CA ALA A 249 2.99 22.87 20.05
C ALA A 249 4.29 22.08 20.33
N LYS A 250 4.85 21.38 19.36
CA LYS A 250 6.07 20.58 19.53
C LYS A 250 7.24 21.49 19.88
N ARG A 251 7.77 21.30 21.08
CA ARG A 251 9.02 21.93 21.49
C ARG A 251 10.18 21.05 21.06
N HIS A 252 11.12 21.62 20.32
CA HIS A 252 12.38 20.93 20.00
C HIS A 252 13.21 20.77 21.27
N GLY A 253 13.19 19.56 21.81
CA GLY A 253 14.04 19.17 22.93
C GLY A 253 15.47 18.86 22.49
N THR A 254 16.30 18.47 23.44
CA THR A 254 17.67 17.98 23.20
C THR A 254 17.70 16.56 22.63
N THR A 255 16.55 15.87 22.60
CA THR A 255 16.41 14.49 22.10
C THR A 255 15.91 14.50 20.67
N CYS A 256 16.55 13.71 19.79
CA CYS A 256 16.07 13.44 18.44
C CYS A 256 15.46 12.04 18.39
N THR A 257 14.20 11.96 18.00
CA THR A 257 13.43 10.72 17.89
C THR A 257 13.28 10.29 16.43
N PHE A 258 13.87 9.17 16.08
CA PHE A 258 13.65 8.46 14.82
C PHE A 258 12.42 7.57 14.95
N LEU A 259 11.53 7.61 13.97
CA LEU A 259 10.31 6.82 13.92
C LEU A 259 10.32 5.90 12.70
N PHE A 260 10.14 4.61 12.93
CA PHE A 260 9.71 3.66 11.92
C PHE A 260 8.24 3.35 12.14
N ALA A 261 7.42 3.31 11.07
CA ALA A 261 6.02 2.93 11.16
C ALA A 261 5.61 1.95 10.07
N GLY A 262 5.12 0.78 10.50
CA GLY A 262 4.71 -0.32 9.63
C GLY A 262 4.82 -1.67 10.32
N GLY A 263 4.51 -2.75 9.64
CA GLY A 263 4.80 -4.10 10.15
C GLY A 263 6.31 -4.27 10.33
N ILE A 264 6.73 -4.77 11.47
CA ILE A 264 8.14 -4.99 11.78
C ILE A 264 8.58 -6.29 11.10
N THR A 265 9.02 -6.16 9.84
CA THR A 265 9.32 -7.27 8.94
C THR A 265 10.60 -7.01 8.17
N GLN A 266 11.26 -8.07 7.69
CA GLN A 266 12.50 -7.92 6.91
C GLN A 266 12.22 -7.27 5.54
N ARG A 267 11.06 -7.48 4.94
CA ARG A 267 10.67 -6.76 3.72
C ARG A 267 10.72 -5.24 3.86
N LYS A 268 10.49 -4.73 5.08
CA LYS A 268 10.60 -3.31 5.43
C LYS A 268 12.00 -2.89 5.85
N GLY A 269 13.00 -3.78 5.74
CA GLY A 269 14.40 -3.49 6.04
C GLY A 269 14.72 -3.39 7.51
N ILE A 270 13.95 -4.09 8.38
CA ILE A 270 14.08 -3.93 9.83
C ILE A 270 15.50 -4.33 10.34
N LYS A 271 16.10 -5.40 9.80
CA LYS A 271 17.50 -5.76 10.13
C LYS A 271 18.43 -4.58 9.94
N TYR A 272 18.41 -4.00 8.76
CA TYR A 272 19.31 -2.91 8.37
C TYR A 272 19.10 -1.65 9.22
N LEU A 273 17.84 -1.36 9.57
CA LEU A 273 17.52 -0.27 10.50
C LEU A 273 18.12 -0.52 11.89
N LEU A 274 17.97 -1.72 12.44
CA LEU A 274 18.44 -2.07 13.77
C LEU A 274 19.98 -2.10 13.83
N GLU A 275 20.65 -2.60 12.78
CA GLU A 275 22.11 -2.58 12.67
C GLU A 275 22.65 -1.14 12.55
N ALA A 276 22.02 -0.29 11.74
CA ALA A 276 22.38 1.11 11.64
C ALA A 276 22.15 1.85 12.96
N TRP A 277 21.04 1.56 13.63
CA TRP A 277 20.75 2.12 14.96
C TRP A 277 21.84 1.77 15.99
N ARG A 278 22.31 0.55 16.05
CA ARG A 278 23.40 0.14 16.96
C ARG A 278 24.68 0.94 16.78
N ARG A 279 24.96 1.41 15.57
CA ARG A 279 26.15 2.22 15.26
C ARG A 279 26.00 3.67 15.71
N VAL A 280 24.78 4.21 15.70
CA VAL A 280 24.55 5.65 15.93
C VAL A 280 23.93 5.96 17.29
N ARG A 281 23.36 4.96 17.98
CA ARG A 281 22.69 5.16 19.26
C ARG A 281 23.60 5.77 20.32
N ARG A 282 23.12 6.81 20.97
CA ARG A 282 23.80 7.55 22.05
C ARG A 282 22.77 8.33 22.86
N PRO A 283 23.15 8.85 24.07
CA PRO A 283 22.29 9.77 24.81
C PRO A 283 21.79 10.92 23.92
N GLY A 284 20.52 11.24 24.02
CA GLY A 284 19.89 12.26 23.17
C GLY A 284 19.30 11.72 21.85
N LEU A 285 19.51 10.44 21.49
CA LEU A 285 18.84 9.82 20.35
C LEU A 285 17.87 8.71 20.82
N ARG A 286 16.74 8.56 20.13
CA ARG A 286 15.75 7.47 20.34
C ARG A 286 15.32 6.88 19.02
N LEU A 287 15.11 5.57 18.98
CA LEU A 287 14.44 4.88 17.87
C LEU A 287 13.13 4.28 18.36
N GLN A 288 12.04 4.70 17.74
CA GLN A 288 10.70 4.19 18.00
C GLN A 288 10.23 3.31 16.85
N LEU A 289 9.73 2.12 17.17
CA LEU A 289 9.13 1.19 16.23
C LEU A 289 7.62 1.15 16.46
N LEU A 290 6.86 1.65 15.49
CA LEU A 290 5.40 1.71 15.55
C LEU A 290 4.80 0.68 14.59
N GLY A 291 4.25 -0.40 15.14
CA GLY A 291 3.62 -1.45 14.38
C GLY A 291 3.62 -2.79 15.08
N PRO A 292 2.98 -3.81 14.49
CA PRO A 292 2.98 -5.14 15.08
C PRO A 292 4.36 -5.81 14.93
N LEU A 293 4.79 -6.45 16.02
CA LEU A 293 5.86 -7.45 15.98
C LEU A 293 5.36 -8.75 15.34
N PRO A 294 6.23 -9.49 14.66
CA PRO A 294 5.92 -10.86 14.24
C PRO A 294 5.85 -11.80 15.47
N SER A 295 5.19 -12.94 15.31
CA SER A 295 5.13 -13.97 16.37
C SER A 295 6.50 -14.59 16.64
N ASP A 296 7.33 -14.74 15.59
CA ASP A 296 8.72 -15.15 15.73
C ASP A 296 9.60 -13.94 16.06
N LEU A 297 9.92 -13.78 17.32
CA LEU A 297 10.79 -12.72 17.83
C LEU A 297 12.27 -13.06 17.75
N GLY A 298 12.64 -14.30 17.41
CA GLY A 298 14.04 -14.77 17.46
C GLY A 298 15.04 -13.79 16.84
N PRO A 299 14.82 -13.28 15.61
CA PRO A 299 15.76 -12.34 14.97
C PRO A 299 15.84 -10.96 15.66
N LEU A 300 14.84 -10.61 16.46
CA LEU A 300 14.66 -9.28 17.06
C LEU A 300 15.09 -9.20 18.53
N VAL A 301 15.21 -10.35 19.22
CA VAL A 301 15.42 -10.42 20.67
C VAL A 301 16.58 -9.54 21.13
N ASP A 302 17.71 -9.60 20.43
CA ASP A 302 18.90 -8.85 20.81
C ASP A 302 18.80 -7.33 20.60
N TYR A 303 17.76 -6.88 19.88
CA TYR A 303 17.58 -5.47 19.52
C TYR A 303 16.44 -4.80 20.30
N LEU A 304 15.46 -5.56 20.78
CA LEU A 304 14.25 -4.99 21.41
C LEU A 304 14.55 -4.16 22.67
N GLY A 305 15.64 -4.48 23.41
CA GLY A 305 16.08 -3.69 24.56
C GLY A 305 16.74 -2.34 24.18
N GLU A 306 17.05 -2.12 22.92
CA GLU A 306 17.75 -0.94 22.41
C GLU A 306 16.83 0.07 21.72
N VAL A 307 15.57 -0.27 21.56
CA VAL A 307 14.53 0.51 20.85
C VAL A 307 13.26 0.61 21.67
N GLU A 308 12.44 1.62 21.39
CA GLU A 308 11.13 1.78 21.99
C GLU A 308 10.04 1.21 21.08
N HIS A 309 9.46 0.07 21.43
CA HIS A 309 8.37 -0.51 20.68
C HIS A 309 7.02 0.04 21.15
N LEU A 310 6.33 0.78 20.27
CA LEU A 310 5.05 1.44 20.56
C LEU A 310 3.82 0.55 20.32
N GLY A 311 4.02 -0.65 19.79
CA GLY A 311 2.93 -1.55 19.44
C GLY A 311 2.09 -1.10 18.27
N ARG A 312 0.93 -1.73 18.11
CA ARG A 312 -0.06 -1.36 17.10
C ARG A 312 -0.96 -0.26 17.63
N VAL A 313 -1.02 0.87 16.96
CA VAL A 313 -1.93 1.97 17.29
C VAL A 313 -3.13 2.02 16.33
N ALA A 314 -4.21 2.64 16.77
CA ALA A 314 -5.33 2.91 15.87
C ALA A 314 -4.92 3.94 14.80
N HIS A 315 -5.46 3.80 13.57
CA HIS A 315 -5.12 4.73 12.50
C HIS A 315 -5.47 6.19 12.85
N ALA A 316 -6.44 6.41 13.76
CA ALA A 316 -6.78 7.74 14.27
C ALA A 316 -5.65 8.38 15.10
N GLU A 317 -4.80 7.58 15.73
CA GLU A 317 -3.68 8.02 16.56
C GLU A 317 -2.37 8.21 15.77
N MET A 318 -2.31 7.69 14.53
CA MET A 318 -1.11 7.81 13.70
C MET A 318 -0.61 9.24 13.52
N PRO A 319 -1.47 10.26 13.25
CA PRO A 319 -1.00 11.62 13.07
C PRO A 319 -0.25 12.17 14.29
N SER A 320 -0.79 11.96 15.50
CA SER A 320 -0.15 12.44 16.73
C SER A 320 1.18 11.72 17.02
N ARG A 321 1.25 10.42 16.73
CA ARG A 321 2.51 9.64 16.89
C ARG A 321 3.57 10.10 15.91
N MET A 322 3.19 10.37 14.66
CA MET A 322 4.12 10.89 13.66
C MET A 322 4.57 12.30 14.02
N ALA A 323 3.65 13.21 14.32
CA ALA A 323 3.99 14.58 14.64
C ALA A 323 4.91 14.72 15.89
N ALA A 324 4.90 13.73 16.78
CA ALA A 324 5.79 13.69 17.95
C ALA A 324 7.24 13.31 17.60
N ALA A 325 7.51 12.65 16.48
CA ALA A 325 8.85 12.25 16.05
C ALA A 325 9.62 13.40 15.35
N ASP A 326 10.93 13.26 15.16
CA ASP A 326 11.80 14.25 14.52
C ASP A 326 12.26 13.83 13.13
N VAL A 327 12.41 12.53 12.89
CA VAL A 327 12.86 11.94 11.64
C VAL A 327 12.07 10.66 11.39
N PHE A 328 11.62 10.47 10.16
CA PHE A 328 11.01 9.21 9.74
C PHE A 328 12.04 8.34 9.03
N VAL A 329 12.09 7.04 9.35
CA VAL A 329 13.04 6.09 8.74
C VAL A 329 12.28 4.89 8.19
N PHE A 330 12.41 4.64 6.87
CA PHE A 330 11.70 3.56 6.21
C PHE A 330 12.57 2.90 5.13
N PRO A 331 13.54 2.07 5.53
CA PRO A 331 14.54 1.47 4.63
C PRO A 331 14.01 0.21 3.94
N SER A 332 12.82 0.26 3.37
CA SER A 332 12.14 -0.88 2.78
C SER A 332 12.94 -1.50 1.64
N LEU A 333 12.91 -2.82 1.54
CA LEU A 333 13.58 -3.60 0.50
C LEU A 333 12.70 -3.80 -0.73
N PHE A 334 11.37 -3.79 -0.53
CA PHE A 334 10.42 -4.01 -1.61
C PHE A 334 9.03 -3.48 -1.24
N GLU A 335 8.54 -2.51 -2.03
CA GLU A 335 7.19 -1.92 -1.92
C GLU A 335 6.67 -1.53 -3.31
N GLY A 336 5.37 -1.24 -3.38
CA GLY A 336 4.79 -0.48 -4.48
C GLY A 336 5.05 1.02 -4.31
N SER A 337 4.41 1.57 -3.29
CA SER A 337 4.66 2.89 -2.73
C SER A 337 4.06 2.91 -1.34
N ALA A 338 4.87 3.21 -0.36
CA ALA A 338 4.46 3.19 1.03
C ALA A 338 3.73 4.50 1.40
N VAL A 339 2.40 4.46 1.53
CA VAL A 339 1.56 5.63 1.90
C VAL A 339 2.07 6.30 3.18
N VAL A 340 2.62 5.53 4.11
CA VAL A 340 3.18 6.05 5.36
C VAL A 340 4.31 7.07 5.16
N THR A 341 5.02 7.02 4.04
CA THR A 341 6.06 8.03 3.71
C THR A 341 5.44 9.38 3.37
N TYR A 342 4.28 9.39 2.70
CA TYR A 342 3.52 10.62 2.42
C TYR A 342 2.92 11.20 3.71
N GLU A 343 2.44 10.32 4.61
CA GLU A 343 1.92 10.70 5.93
C GLU A 343 3.02 11.34 6.79
N ALA A 344 4.24 10.78 6.75
CA ALA A 344 5.40 11.33 7.43
C ALA A 344 5.80 12.72 6.88
N LEU A 345 5.87 12.86 5.55
CA LEU A 345 6.13 14.15 4.90
C LEU A 345 5.05 15.18 5.27
N ALA A 346 3.77 14.76 5.31
CA ALA A 346 2.66 15.63 5.69
C ALA A 346 2.77 16.12 7.15
N CYS A 347 3.35 15.32 8.05
CA CYS A 347 3.69 15.74 9.41
C CYS A 347 4.98 16.57 9.49
N GLY A 348 5.60 16.90 8.36
CA GLY A 348 6.85 17.65 8.31
C GLY A 348 8.05 16.87 8.83
N LEU A 349 8.09 15.54 8.66
CA LEU A 349 9.22 14.73 9.07
C LEU A 349 10.24 14.60 7.94
N PRO A 350 11.49 15.05 8.12
CA PRO A 350 12.59 14.61 7.28
C PRO A 350 12.60 13.10 7.21
N SER A 351 12.68 12.54 5.99
CA SER A 351 12.47 11.11 5.80
C SER A 351 13.71 10.44 5.20
N ILE A 352 14.19 9.36 5.85
CA ILE A 352 15.22 8.48 5.29
C ILE A 352 14.48 7.29 4.66
N VAL A 353 14.61 7.16 3.35
CA VAL A 353 13.91 6.13 2.57
C VAL A 353 14.85 5.44 1.59
N THR A 354 14.42 4.32 1.03
CA THR A 354 15.09 3.68 -0.11
C THR A 354 14.31 3.95 -1.40
N PRO A 355 14.90 3.78 -2.59
CA PRO A 355 14.14 3.81 -3.84
C PRO A 355 12.97 2.81 -3.83
N ALA A 356 13.19 1.63 -3.25
CA ALA A 356 12.21 0.57 -3.12
C ALA A 356 11.01 0.92 -2.22
N ALA A 357 11.10 1.95 -1.39
CA ALA A 357 9.95 2.47 -0.63
C ALA A 357 8.90 3.14 -1.53
N GLY A 358 9.28 3.52 -2.76
CA GLY A 358 8.40 4.19 -3.72
C GLY A 358 7.93 5.56 -3.24
N SER A 359 8.74 6.25 -2.45
CA SER A 359 8.46 7.58 -1.90
C SER A 359 8.67 8.68 -2.92
N VAL A 360 8.16 9.88 -2.62
CA VAL A 360 8.38 11.10 -3.39
C VAL A 360 9.47 11.99 -2.79
N VAL A 361 10.26 11.48 -1.85
CA VAL A 361 11.40 12.18 -1.25
C VAL A 361 12.49 12.39 -2.29
N ASN A 362 12.99 13.62 -2.40
CA ASN A 362 14.21 13.95 -3.14
C ASN A 362 15.41 13.94 -2.19
N ASP A 363 16.49 13.30 -2.61
CA ASP A 363 17.70 13.20 -1.80
C ASP A 363 18.27 14.58 -1.46
N GLY A 364 18.56 14.80 -0.17
CA GLY A 364 19.10 16.06 0.35
C GLY A 364 18.11 17.20 0.51
N ILE A 365 16.82 17.06 0.10
CA ILE A 365 15.79 18.10 0.16
C ILE A 365 14.79 17.85 1.28
N GLU A 366 13.97 16.82 1.15
CA GLU A 366 12.99 16.43 2.19
C GLU A 366 13.53 15.37 3.14
N GLY A 367 14.74 14.92 2.91
CA GLY A 367 15.40 13.85 3.64
C GLY A 367 16.50 13.22 2.81
N PHE A 368 16.73 11.92 2.99
CA PHE A 368 17.75 11.19 2.27
C PHE A 368 17.20 9.91 1.62
N VAL A 369 17.69 9.62 0.41
CA VAL A 369 17.44 8.38 -0.30
C VAL A 369 18.67 7.52 -0.22
N VAL A 370 18.60 6.39 0.49
CA VAL A 370 19.73 5.49 0.72
C VAL A 370 19.56 4.18 -0.04
N PRO A 371 20.64 3.51 -0.49
CA PRO A 371 20.52 2.19 -1.11
C PRO A 371 19.86 1.18 -0.17
N ALA A 372 19.03 0.30 -0.72
CA ALA A 372 18.39 -0.75 0.07
C ALA A 372 19.43 -1.75 0.61
N GLY A 373 19.40 -1.99 1.92
CA GLY A 373 20.35 -2.89 2.60
C GLY A 373 21.69 -2.25 2.97
N ASP A 374 21.92 -0.99 2.64
CA ASP A 374 23.17 -0.28 2.97
C ASP A 374 23.11 0.28 4.41
N VAL A 375 23.64 -0.50 5.34
CA VAL A 375 23.71 -0.15 6.77
C VAL A 375 24.65 1.05 7.03
N ASP A 376 25.75 1.14 6.27
CA ASP A 376 26.74 2.20 6.46
C ASP A 376 26.15 3.56 6.08
N ARG A 377 25.55 3.64 4.91
CA ARG A 377 24.91 4.87 4.46
C ARG A 377 23.70 5.23 5.32
N LEU A 378 22.92 4.25 5.75
CA LEU A 378 21.79 4.49 6.66
C LEU A 378 22.27 5.06 8.00
N ALA A 379 23.31 4.49 8.60
CA ALA A 379 23.90 4.98 9.85
C ALA A 379 24.47 6.39 9.69
N GLU A 380 25.18 6.68 8.61
CA GLU A 380 25.73 8.00 8.30
C GLU A 380 24.65 9.08 8.28
N VAL A 381 23.56 8.86 7.52
CA VAL A 381 22.49 9.87 7.40
C VAL A 381 21.66 9.98 8.67
N MET A 382 21.50 8.89 9.43
CA MET A 382 20.89 8.93 10.77
C MET A 382 21.75 9.77 11.74
N SER A 383 23.08 9.58 11.77
CA SER A 383 23.97 10.39 12.60
C SER A 383 23.86 11.87 12.25
N ARG A 384 23.95 12.19 10.96
CA ARG A 384 23.85 13.56 10.44
C ARG A 384 22.55 14.25 10.85
N LEU A 385 21.40 13.57 10.68
CA LEU A 385 20.12 14.13 11.11
C LEU A 385 20.00 14.15 12.64
N GLY A 386 20.61 13.24 13.36
CA GLY A 386 20.67 13.25 14.82
C GLY A 386 21.41 14.46 15.39
N GLU A 387 22.47 14.90 14.72
CA GLU A 387 23.39 15.97 15.16
C GLU A 387 22.97 17.38 14.75
N ASP A 388 22.31 17.53 13.59
CA ASP A 388 22.00 18.84 13.02
C ASP A 388 20.51 19.19 13.10
N PRO A 389 20.06 19.87 14.16
CA PRO A 389 18.67 20.32 14.28
C PRO A 389 18.30 21.38 13.23
N GLY A 390 19.26 22.15 12.73
CA GLY A 390 19.04 23.14 11.68
C GLY A 390 18.73 22.44 10.34
N LEU A 391 19.46 21.38 10.01
CA LEU A 391 19.17 20.56 8.84
C LEU A 391 17.78 19.91 8.94
N ARG A 392 17.45 19.32 10.10
CA ARG A 392 16.10 18.77 10.33
C ARG A 392 15.02 19.83 10.11
N GLY A 393 15.20 21.05 10.62
CA GLY A 393 14.24 22.15 10.46
C GLY A 393 14.05 22.54 9.00
N ARG A 394 15.12 22.68 8.22
CA ARG A 394 15.01 22.99 6.77
C ARG A 394 14.30 21.86 6.01
N MET A 395 14.68 20.63 6.27
CA MET A 395 14.07 19.45 5.63
C MET A 395 12.60 19.26 6.05
N ALA A 396 12.24 19.61 7.29
CA ALA A 396 10.85 19.53 7.77
C ALA A 396 9.91 20.47 7.00
N VAL A 397 10.36 21.71 6.73
CA VAL A 397 9.61 22.66 5.89
C VAL A 397 9.45 22.13 4.47
N ALA A 398 10.54 21.61 3.88
CA ALA A 398 10.51 21.02 2.54
C ALA A 398 9.59 19.79 2.49
N ALA A 399 9.65 18.91 3.50
CA ALA A 399 8.81 17.71 3.61
C ALA A 399 7.32 18.06 3.61
N ARG A 400 6.91 19.07 4.41
CA ARG A 400 5.54 19.56 4.43
C ARG A 400 5.09 20.07 3.07
N ALA A 401 5.88 20.96 2.47
CA ALA A 401 5.59 21.51 1.14
C ALA A 401 5.48 20.41 0.07
N ARG A 402 6.36 19.38 0.16
CA ARG A 402 6.32 18.23 -0.74
C ARG A 402 5.02 17.45 -0.60
N ALA A 403 4.57 17.15 0.62
CA ALA A 403 3.31 16.46 0.86
C ALA A 403 2.10 17.22 0.32
N GLU A 404 2.09 18.54 0.44
CA GLU A 404 1.01 19.39 -0.10
C GLU A 404 0.97 19.39 -1.64
N ALA A 405 2.08 19.07 -2.29
CA ALA A 405 2.12 18.83 -3.73
C ALA A 405 1.56 17.47 -4.15
N PHE A 406 1.35 16.54 -3.21
CA PHE A 406 0.82 15.18 -3.44
C PHE A 406 -0.40 14.95 -2.56
N ASP A 407 -1.55 15.50 -2.95
CA ASP A 407 -2.83 15.34 -2.30
C ASP A 407 -3.77 14.39 -3.05
N TRP A 408 -4.80 13.89 -2.37
CA TRP A 408 -5.77 13.00 -3.00
C TRP A 408 -6.54 13.65 -4.16
N PRO A 409 -6.95 14.92 -4.12
CA PRO A 409 -7.56 15.60 -5.27
C PRO A 409 -6.75 15.53 -6.56
N ARG A 410 -5.43 15.70 -6.48
CA ARG A 410 -4.54 15.56 -7.65
C ARG A 410 -4.45 14.11 -8.15
N TYR A 411 -4.37 13.15 -7.23
CA TYR A 411 -4.44 11.73 -7.57
C TYR A 411 -5.76 11.41 -8.29
N HIS A 412 -6.90 11.91 -7.78
CA HIS A 412 -8.22 11.74 -8.38
C HIS A 412 -8.26 12.28 -9.81
N ALA A 413 -7.77 13.49 -10.02
CA ALA A 413 -7.73 14.13 -11.32
C ALA A 413 -6.85 13.35 -12.32
N ALA A 414 -5.68 12.88 -11.87
CA ALA A 414 -4.75 12.11 -12.70
C ALA A 414 -5.35 10.75 -13.14
N VAL A 415 -5.97 10.01 -12.22
CA VAL A 415 -6.66 8.75 -12.55
C VAL A 415 -7.82 8.98 -13.52
N ALA A 416 -8.62 10.03 -13.30
CA ALA A 416 -9.73 10.38 -14.18
C ALA A 416 -9.25 10.78 -15.60
N GLU A 417 -8.12 11.48 -15.68
CA GLU A 417 -7.54 11.89 -16.96
C GLU A 417 -7.05 10.69 -17.78
N VAL A 418 -6.35 9.73 -17.14
CA VAL A 418 -5.95 8.49 -17.81
C VAL A 418 -7.18 7.72 -18.32
N ALA A 419 -8.24 7.66 -17.52
CA ALA A 419 -9.48 6.99 -17.92
C ALA A 419 -10.13 7.68 -19.14
N ARG A 420 -10.18 9.02 -19.19
CA ARG A 420 -10.71 9.78 -20.33
C ARG A 420 -9.92 9.52 -21.61
N GLN A 421 -8.59 9.46 -21.50
CA GLN A 421 -7.73 9.21 -22.67
C GLN A 421 -7.95 7.83 -23.29
N LEU A 422 -8.32 6.84 -22.48
CA LEU A 422 -8.56 5.47 -22.95
C LEU A 422 -9.98 5.23 -23.45
N ILE A 423 -10.97 5.96 -22.94
CA ILE A 423 -12.37 5.84 -23.35
C ILE A 423 -12.61 6.46 -24.75
N ARG A 424 -11.74 7.33 -25.20
CA ARG A 424 -11.80 7.96 -26.53
C ARG A 424 -11.35 7.01 -27.62
#